data_99b78206e174e5a8ab3d6f801c3647dc
#
_entry.id   99b78206e174e5a8ab3d6f801c3647dc
#
_cell.length_a   1.000
_cell.length_b   1.000
_cell.length_c   1.000
_cell.angle_alpha   90.00
_cell.angle_beta   90.00
_cell.angle_gamma   90.00
#
_symmetry.space_group_name_H-M   'P 1'
#
loop_
_entity.id
_entity.type
_entity.pdbx_description
1 polymer ?
#
loop_
_entity_poly.entity_id
_entity_poly.type
_entity_poly.pdbx_seq_one_letter_code
_entity_poly.pdbx_strand_id
1 'polypeptide(L)'
;SRANCACTVYGSTGLKDRKACRLRKDKRVKEMDEMIRKRNEQLAKTVIKGLQSRNMSGYYAEDKEAALKQALELIPEGSTIAMGGCMSAGEIGLISALEAGNYHYIDRSKMDARAGLMAAYDADIFLSSANAITSDGVMVNIDGNSNRVSCIAQGPRKVIFIVGMNKVCADLDSAMKRARNVAAPINAQRFDIKTPCKETGKCFDCKSPDTICCQFLITRYSRHTDRIHVILVNDTIGY
;
A
#
# COMPACT_ATOMS: atom_id res chain seq x y z
N SER A 1 5.03 -35.72 -22.21
CA SER A 1 6.40 -35.45 -22.66
C SER A 1 6.81 -34.03 -22.18
N ARG A 2 7.74 -34.01 -21.26
CA ARG A 2 8.29 -32.76 -20.71
C ARG A 2 9.27 -32.18 -21.74
N ALA A 3 8.94 -31.06 -22.35
CA ALA A 3 9.90 -30.29 -23.15
C ALA A 3 10.70 -29.37 -22.20
N ASN A 4 11.85 -29.83 -21.76
CA ASN A 4 12.88 -29.01 -21.14
C ASN A 4 13.40 -27.99 -22.17
N CYS A 5 13.12 -26.72 -21.97
CA CYS A 5 13.75 -25.63 -22.70
C CYS A 5 14.98 -25.16 -21.90
N ALA A 6 16.05 -25.95 -21.95
CA ALA A 6 17.38 -25.53 -21.54
C ALA A 6 18.01 -24.75 -22.69
N CYS A 7 18.12 -23.43 -22.57
CA CYS A 7 19.02 -22.65 -23.42
C CYS A 7 20.46 -22.95 -22.97
N THR A 8 21.01 -24.02 -23.49
CA THR A 8 22.42 -24.34 -23.33
C THR A 8 23.23 -23.42 -24.28
N VAL A 9 24.13 -22.63 -23.69
CA VAL A 9 25.12 -21.86 -24.40
C VAL A 9 26.14 -22.82 -25.00
N TYR A 10 26.03 -23.10 -26.31
CA TYR A 10 27.13 -23.47 -27.21
C TYR A 10 26.53 -23.78 -28.60
N GLY A 11 26.99 -23.00 -29.62
CA GLY A 11 26.68 -23.26 -31.04
C GLY A 11 25.85 -22.16 -31.68
N SER A 12 26.31 -21.68 -32.83
CA SER A 12 25.78 -20.61 -33.68
C SER A 12 24.31 -20.77 -34.05
N THR A 13 23.42 -20.41 -33.14
CA THR A 13 22.00 -20.23 -33.45
C THR A 13 21.82 -18.89 -34.14
N GLY A 14 21.31 -18.90 -35.38
CA GLY A 14 21.15 -17.70 -36.18
C GLY A 14 20.30 -16.62 -35.53
N LEU A 15 20.49 -15.36 -35.96
CA LEU A 15 19.76 -14.18 -35.45
C LEU A 15 18.23 -14.36 -35.43
N LYS A 16 17.68 -15.19 -36.33
CA LYS A 16 16.24 -15.51 -36.44
C LYS A 16 15.74 -16.33 -35.23
N ASP A 17 16.50 -17.29 -34.74
CA ASP A 17 16.13 -18.13 -33.61
C ASP A 17 16.14 -17.36 -32.28
N ARG A 18 17.11 -16.45 -32.11
CA ARG A 18 17.17 -15.56 -30.96
C ARG A 18 15.97 -14.61 -30.91
N LYS A 19 15.55 -14.05 -32.04
CA LYS A 19 14.40 -13.15 -32.15
C LYS A 19 13.09 -13.91 -31.85
N ALA A 20 12.92 -15.13 -32.37
CA ALA A 20 11.77 -15.98 -32.14
C ALA A 20 11.70 -16.42 -30.66
N CYS A 21 12.82 -16.74 -30.00
CA CYS A 21 12.90 -17.10 -28.60
C CYS A 21 12.51 -15.91 -27.70
N ARG A 22 13.01 -14.71 -28.02
CA ARG A 22 12.67 -13.46 -27.32
C ARG A 22 11.19 -13.14 -27.44
N LEU A 23 10.60 -13.21 -28.61
CA LEU A 23 9.17 -12.98 -28.84
C LEU A 23 8.29 -13.96 -28.07
N ARG A 24 8.68 -15.26 -28.01
CA ARG A 24 7.94 -16.27 -27.19
C ARG A 24 8.04 -15.97 -25.70
N LYS A 25 9.20 -15.51 -25.22
CA LYS A 25 9.40 -15.12 -23.83
C LYS A 25 8.55 -13.89 -23.48
N ASP A 26 8.56 -12.87 -24.34
CA ASP A 26 7.76 -11.66 -24.16
C ASP A 26 6.26 -11.96 -24.17
N LYS A 27 5.79 -12.86 -25.04
CA LYS A 27 4.39 -13.32 -25.06
C LYS A 27 4.00 -14.02 -23.77
N ARG A 28 4.84 -14.94 -23.26
CA ARG A 28 4.58 -15.65 -21.98
C ARG A 28 4.54 -14.69 -20.80
N VAL A 29 5.41 -13.68 -20.76
CA VAL A 29 5.40 -12.65 -19.69
C VAL A 29 4.09 -11.88 -19.73
N LYS A 30 3.66 -11.41 -20.90
CA LYS A 30 2.37 -10.70 -21.04
C LYS A 30 1.17 -11.56 -20.63
N GLU A 31 1.13 -12.84 -21.03
CA GLU A 31 0.07 -13.78 -20.64
C GLU A 31 0.06 -14.00 -19.12
N MET A 32 1.24 -14.07 -18.47
CA MET A 32 1.35 -14.20 -17.02
C MET A 32 0.85 -12.95 -16.32
N ASP A 33 1.23 -11.77 -16.79
CA ASP A 33 0.80 -10.49 -16.24
C ASP A 33 -0.74 -10.35 -16.34
N GLU A 34 -1.35 -10.77 -17.45
CA GLU A 34 -2.80 -10.75 -17.63
C GLU A 34 -3.51 -11.69 -16.64
N MET A 35 -2.99 -12.88 -16.43
CA MET A 35 -3.55 -13.83 -15.43
C MET A 35 -3.46 -13.27 -14.02
N ILE A 36 -2.35 -12.63 -13.65
CA ILE A 36 -2.16 -11.97 -12.36
C ILE A 36 -3.15 -10.83 -12.21
N ARG A 37 -3.30 -9.96 -13.20
CA ARG A 37 -4.26 -8.85 -13.19
C ARG A 37 -5.69 -9.32 -13.00
N LYS A 38 -6.11 -10.34 -13.75
CA LYS A 38 -7.46 -10.93 -13.63
C LYS A 38 -7.70 -11.56 -12.25
N ARG A 39 -6.73 -12.29 -11.73
CA ARG A 39 -6.79 -12.84 -10.35
C ARG A 39 -6.93 -11.72 -9.32
N ASN A 40 -6.16 -10.66 -9.45
CA ASN A 40 -6.19 -9.52 -8.54
C ASN A 40 -7.54 -8.78 -8.59
N GLU A 41 -8.13 -8.61 -9.76
CA GLU A 41 -9.47 -8.01 -9.90
C GLU A 41 -10.53 -8.84 -9.15
N GLN A 42 -10.50 -10.18 -9.29
CA GLN A 42 -11.42 -11.06 -8.57
C GLN A 42 -11.23 -10.99 -7.07
N LEU A 43 -9.96 -10.97 -6.61
CA LEU A 43 -9.63 -10.85 -5.19
C LEU A 43 -10.06 -9.49 -4.63
N ALA A 44 -9.86 -8.40 -5.39
CA ALA A 44 -10.30 -7.07 -4.98
C ALA A 44 -11.81 -7.01 -4.76
N LYS A 45 -12.61 -7.65 -5.61
CA LYS A 45 -14.08 -7.77 -5.42
C LYS A 45 -14.43 -8.46 -4.09
N THR A 46 -13.65 -9.46 -3.69
CA THR A 46 -13.82 -10.15 -2.40
C THR A 46 -13.47 -9.21 -1.23
N VAL A 47 -12.33 -8.52 -1.31
CA VAL A 47 -11.91 -7.54 -0.30
C VAL A 47 -12.93 -6.41 -0.15
N ILE A 48 -13.45 -5.89 -1.27
CA ILE A 48 -14.47 -4.82 -1.27
C ILE A 48 -15.75 -5.27 -0.53
N LYS A 49 -16.22 -6.48 -0.79
CA LYS A 49 -17.37 -7.06 -0.04
C LYS A 49 -17.06 -7.16 1.46
N GLY A 50 -15.84 -7.58 1.80
CA GLY A 50 -15.36 -7.62 3.19
C GLY A 50 -15.36 -6.24 3.83
N LEU A 51 -14.84 -5.21 3.17
CA LEU A 51 -14.85 -3.82 3.63
C LEU A 51 -16.26 -3.31 3.86
N GLN A 52 -17.17 -3.53 2.90
CA GLN A 52 -18.58 -3.12 2.99
C GLN A 52 -19.29 -3.76 4.19
N SER A 53 -19.05 -5.05 4.46
CA SER A 53 -19.60 -5.73 5.64
C SER A 53 -19.08 -5.15 6.96
N ARG A 54 -18.00 -4.37 6.91
CA ARG A 54 -17.33 -3.70 8.04
C ARG A 54 -17.60 -2.19 8.09
N ASN A 55 -18.63 -1.72 7.37
CA ASN A 55 -19.00 -0.31 7.26
C ASN A 55 -17.84 0.56 6.75
N MET A 56 -17.07 0.04 5.79
CA MET A 56 -15.98 0.72 5.10
C MET A 56 -16.21 0.67 3.59
N SER A 57 -15.82 1.72 2.87
CA SER A 57 -15.96 1.80 1.42
C SER A 57 -14.73 1.23 0.71
N GLY A 58 -14.94 0.39 -0.28
CA GLY A 58 -13.87 -0.19 -1.09
C GLY A 58 -14.02 0.15 -2.57
N TYR A 59 -12.92 0.45 -3.25
CA TYR A 59 -12.82 0.78 -4.67
C TYR A 59 -11.72 -0.03 -5.32
N TYR A 60 -11.89 -0.37 -6.58
CA TYR A 60 -10.86 -1.04 -7.38
C TYR A 60 -10.35 -0.10 -8.45
N ALA A 61 -9.03 -0.01 -8.57
CA ALA A 61 -8.34 0.70 -9.62
C ALA A 61 -7.46 -0.27 -10.40
N GLU A 62 -7.63 -0.30 -11.72
CA GLU A 62 -6.91 -1.22 -12.59
C GLU A 62 -5.41 -0.89 -12.73
N ASP A 63 -5.05 0.36 -12.44
CA ASP A 63 -3.68 0.89 -12.45
C ASP A 63 -3.54 2.13 -11.55
N LYS A 64 -2.35 2.74 -11.57
CA LYS A 64 -2.04 3.95 -10.79
C LYS A 64 -2.82 5.17 -11.24
N GLU A 65 -3.11 5.30 -12.51
CA GLU A 65 -3.85 6.44 -13.09
C GLU A 65 -5.32 6.39 -12.67
N ALA A 66 -5.94 5.21 -12.74
CA ALA A 66 -7.29 4.98 -12.22
C ALA A 66 -7.36 5.22 -10.69
N ALA A 67 -6.32 4.83 -9.95
CA ALA A 67 -6.24 5.07 -8.52
C ALA A 67 -6.14 6.57 -8.17
N LEU A 68 -5.35 7.32 -8.92
CA LEU A 68 -5.25 8.78 -8.78
C LEU A 68 -6.61 9.44 -9.03
N LYS A 69 -7.27 9.10 -10.13
CA LYS A 69 -8.59 9.61 -10.46
C LYS A 69 -9.60 9.33 -9.35
N GLN A 70 -9.67 8.08 -8.90
CA GLN A 70 -10.56 7.66 -7.81
C GLN A 70 -10.26 8.40 -6.50
N ALA A 71 -8.98 8.64 -6.18
CA ALA A 71 -8.60 9.39 -4.98
C ALA A 71 -9.07 10.85 -5.06
N LEU A 72 -8.88 11.51 -6.21
CA LEU A 72 -9.33 12.89 -6.41
C LEU A 72 -10.86 13.03 -6.39
N GLU A 73 -11.61 12.04 -6.88
CA GLU A 73 -13.07 12.01 -6.77
C GLU A 73 -13.58 11.93 -5.33
N LEU A 74 -12.78 11.35 -4.41
CA LEU A 74 -13.10 11.25 -2.98
C LEU A 74 -12.71 12.48 -2.17
N ILE A 75 -11.90 13.38 -2.74
CA ILE A 75 -11.34 14.56 -2.08
C ILE A 75 -12.02 15.80 -2.63
N PRO A 76 -12.95 16.44 -1.89
CA PRO A 76 -13.55 17.69 -2.31
C PRO A 76 -12.51 18.81 -2.45
N GLU A 77 -12.66 19.67 -3.45
CA GLU A 77 -11.83 20.88 -3.58
C GLU A 77 -11.92 21.74 -2.31
N GLY A 78 -10.84 22.43 -1.99
CA GLY A 78 -10.73 23.24 -0.78
C GLY A 78 -10.52 22.47 0.50
N SER A 79 -10.51 21.11 0.46
CA SER A 79 -10.26 20.28 1.65
C SER A 79 -8.86 20.48 2.21
N THR A 80 -8.76 20.41 3.53
CA THR A 80 -7.48 20.29 4.23
C THR A 80 -7.07 18.82 4.31
N ILE A 81 -5.89 18.49 3.77
CA ILE A 81 -5.41 17.11 3.65
C ILE A 81 -4.10 16.93 4.40
N ALA A 82 -4.06 15.93 5.26
CA ALA A 82 -2.82 15.48 5.90
C ALA A 82 -2.49 14.05 5.49
N MET A 83 -1.21 13.68 5.64
CA MET A 83 -0.74 12.34 5.32
C MET A 83 0.15 11.79 6.42
N GLY A 84 -0.05 10.52 6.80
CA GLY A 84 0.98 9.69 7.44
C GLY A 84 1.95 9.17 6.38
N GLY A 85 3.12 8.67 6.75
CA GLY A 85 4.07 8.15 5.76
C GLY A 85 3.42 7.13 4.81
N CYS A 86 2.97 7.59 3.64
CA CYS A 86 2.23 6.79 2.65
C CYS A 86 2.97 6.84 1.30
N MET A 87 3.89 5.91 1.08
CA MET A 87 4.62 5.81 -0.20
C MET A 87 3.65 5.62 -1.38
N SER A 88 2.61 4.80 -1.20
CA SER A 88 1.62 4.50 -2.24
C SER A 88 0.93 5.75 -2.78
N ALA A 89 0.68 6.78 -1.95
CA ALA A 89 0.10 8.05 -2.41
C ALA A 89 1.05 8.84 -3.33
N GLY A 90 2.35 8.82 -3.03
CA GLY A 90 3.38 9.40 -3.91
C GLY A 90 3.49 8.64 -5.23
N GLU A 91 3.49 7.30 -5.18
CA GLU A 91 3.65 6.44 -6.35
C GLU A 91 2.50 6.52 -7.37
N ILE A 92 1.29 6.88 -6.93
CA ILE A 92 0.16 7.16 -7.85
C ILE A 92 0.11 8.63 -8.30
N GLY A 93 1.06 9.48 -7.87
CA GLY A 93 1.09 10.90 -8.23
C GLY A 93 0.13 11.79 -7.45
N LEU A 94 -0.53 11.28 -6.39
CA LEU A 94 -1.56 12.03 -5.65
C LEU A 94 -1.00 13.28 -4.96
N ILE A 95 0.21 13.20 -4.40
CA ILE A 95 0.81 14.36 -3.71
C ILE A 95 1.02 15.52 -4.67
N SER A 96 1.61 15.27 -5.83
CA SER A 96 1.83 16.31 -6.86
C SER A 96 0.51 16.88 -7.38
N ALA A 97 -0.53 16.06 -7.51
CA ALA A 97 -1.85 16.52 -7.92
C ALA A 97 -2.52 17.43 -6.86
N LEU A 98 -2.35 17.11 -5.57
CA LEU A 98 -2.87 17.93 -4.47
C LEU A 98 -2.12 19.28 -4.36
N GLU A 99 -0.79 19.28 -4.54
CA GLU A 99 0.02 20.50 -4.52
C GLU A 99 -0.26 21.44 -5.71
N ALA A 100 -0.64 20.88 -6.86
CA ALA A 100 -1.00 21.63 -8.05
C ALA A 100 -2.47 22.07 -8.11
N GLY A 101 -3.34 21.44 -7.32
CA GLY A 101 -4.79 21.67 -7.33
C GLY A 101 -5.25 22.67 -6.27
N ASN A 102 -6.58 22.84 -6.18
CA ASN A 102 -7.21 23.71 -5.18
C ASN A 102 -7.43 22.95 -3.86
N TYR A 103 -6.33 22.62 -3.15
CA TYR A 103 -6.34 21.85 -1.91
C TYR A 103 -5.38 22.47 -0.88
N HIS A 104 -5.65 22.27 0.41
CA HIS A 104 -4.77 22.68 1.50
C HIS A 104 -3.97 21.47 2.02
N TYR A 105 -2.91 21.09 1.27
CA TYR A 105 -2.05 19.98 1.66
C TYR A 105 -1.10 20.38 2.80
N ILE A 106 -1.19 19.70 3.94
CA ILE A 106 -0.35 19.90 5.12
C ILE A 106 0.95 19.12 4.97
N ASP A 107 2.02 19.81 4.59
CA ASP A 107 3.37 19.24 4.58
C ASP A 107 3.96 19.27 6.00
N ARG A 108 3.79 18.18 6.71
CA ARG A 108 4.27 18.02 8.09
C ARG A 108 5.79 18.06 8.23
N SER A 109 6.55 17.88 7.16
CA SER A 109 8.01 17.96 7.19
C SER A 109 8.52 19.41 7.42
N LYS A 110 7.69 20.40 7.14
CA LYS A 110 7.95 21.83 7.32
C LYS A 110 7.45 22.38 8.65
N MET A 111 6.91 21.52 9.52
CA MET A 111 6.29 21.93 10.79
C MET A 111 7.00 21.30 11.98
N ASP A 112 6.86 21.93 13.15
CA ASP A 112 7.16 21.25 14.41
C ASP A 112 6.35 19.96 14.53
N ALA A 113 6.97 18.92 15.10
CA ALA A 113 6.38 17.58 15.15
C ALA A 113 5.00 17.55 15.83
N ARG A 114 4.83 18.30 16.94
CA ARG A 114 3.57 18.40 17.68
C ARG A 114 2.53 19.19 16.90
N ALA A 115 2.91 20.34 16.37
CA ALA A 115 2.04 21.20 15.56
C ALA A 115 1.54 20.45 14.31
N GLY A 116 2.44 19.76 13.61
CA GLY A 116 2.09 18.96 12.44
C GLY A 116 1.15 17.78 12.76
N LEU A 117 1.30 17.18 13.95
CA LEU A 117 0.36 16.13 14.39
C LEU A 117 -1.02 16.72 14.68
N MET A 118 -1.11 17.83 15.40
CA MET A 118 -2.39 18.48 15.71
C MET A 118 -3.10 18.95 14.44
N ALA A 119 -2.36 19.55 13.50
CA ALA A 119 -2.90 19.93 12.21
C ALA A 119 -3.42 18.70 11.41
N ALA A 120 -2.73 17.57 11.50
CA ALA A 120 -3.20 16.34 10.86
C ALA A 120 -4.47 15.78 11.50
N TYR A 121 -4.66 15.96 12.81
CA TYR A 121 -5.89 15.56 13.51
C TYR A 121 -7.09 16.43 13.13
N ASP A 122 -6.86 17.71 12.88
CA ASP A 122 -7.91 18.70 12.54
C ASP A 122 -8.19 18.74 11.02
N ALA A 123 -7.41 18.04 10.21
CA ALA A 123 -7.62 17.99 8.77
C ALA A 123 -8.95 17.33 8.40
N ASP A 124 -9.51 17.72 7.25
CA ASP A 124 -10.73 17.08 6.72
C ASP A 124 -10.46 15.64 6.30
N ILE A 125 -9.29 15.39 5.68
CA ILE A 125 -8.93 14.11 5.10
C ILE A 125 -7.53 13.68 5.54
N PHE A 126 -7.40 12.41 5.88
CA PHE A 126 -6.13 11.77 6.15
C PHE A 126 -5.80 10.71 5.10
N LEU A 127 -4.67 10.86 4.43
CA LEU A 127 -4.17 9.88 3.47
C LEU A 127 -3.27 8.87 4.18
N SER A 128 -3.49 7.60 3.90
CA SER A 128 -2.70 6.51 4.46
C SER A 128 -2.60 5.31 3.52
N SER A 129 -1.85 4.31 3.94
CA SER A 129 -1.86 2.96 3.38
C SER A 129 -1.86 1.95 4.51
N ALA A 130 -2.27 0.72 4.22
CA ALA A 130 -2.13 -0.38 5.15
C ALA A 130 -0.77 -1.06 5.00
N ASN A 131 -0.23 -1.63 6.09
CA ASN A 131 0.90 -2.56 6.01
C ASN A 131 0.47 -3.94 5.49
N ALA A 132 -0.79 -4.32 5.75
CA ALA A 132 -1.46 -5.46 5.16
C ALA A 132 -2.99 -5.27 5.24
N ILE A 133 -3.72 -5.94 4.36
CA ILE A 133 -5.18 -6.04 4.39
C ILE A 133 -5.57 -7.50 4.14
N THR A 134 -6.56 -7.99 4.89
CA THR A 134 -7.06 -9.35 4.69
C THR A 134 -8.08 -9.43 3.54
N SER A 135 -8.31 -10.62 3.02
CA SER A 135 -9.31 -10.87 1.97
C SER A 135 -10.74 -10.53 2.41
N ASP A 136 -11.00 -10.50 3.72
CA ASP A 136 -12.28 -10.09 4.32
C ASP A 136 -12.28 -8.63 4.84
N GLY A 137 -11.26 -7.82 4.49
CA GLY A 137 -11.25 -6.37 4.68
C GLY A 137 -10.74 -5.86 6.03
N VAL A 138 -10.07 -6.69 6.85
CA VAL A 138 -9.38 -6.21 8.06
C VAL A 138 -8.03 -5.62 7.69
N MET A 139 -7.72 -4.42 8.17
CA MET A 139 -6.44 -3.76 7.92
C MET A 139 -5.51 -3.83 9.12
N VAL A 140 -4.22 -4.00 8.85
CA VAL A 140 -3.14 -4.01 9.85
C VAL A 140 -2.19 -2.86 9.56
N ASN A 141 -1.94 -2.03 10.59
CA ASN A 141 -0.96 -0.94 10.56
C ASN A 141 -0.02 -1.04 11.76
N ILE A 142 1.29 -0.98 11.51
CA ILE A 142 2.34 -0.90 12.54
C ILE A 142 2.90 0.51 12.55
N ASP A 143 3.13 1.08 13.74
CA ASP A 143 3.63 2.44 13.90
C ASP A 143 4.64 2.52 15.06
N GLY A 144 5.64 3.41 14.94
CA GLY A 144 6.61 3.70 15.98
C GLY A 144 6.14 4.78 16.96
N ASN A 145 5.61 5.87 16.43
CA ASN A 145 5.25 7.06 17.21
C ASN A 145 3.73 7.25 17.39
N SER A 146 2.93 6.29 16.96
CA SER A 146 1.44 6.34 16.98
C SER A 146 0.84 7.48 16.14
N ASN A 147 1.63 8.29 15.50
CA ASN A 147 1.18 9.51 14.79
C ASN A 147 0.30 9.19 13.58
N ARG A 148 0.53 8.08 12.89
CA ARG A 148 -0.30 7.61 11.78
C ARG A 148 -1.50 6.81 12.29
N VAL A 149 -1.27 5.84 13.17
CA VAL A 149 -2.34 4.97 13.65
C VAL A 149 -3.37 5.72 14.49
N SER A 150 -2.98 6.77 15.20
CA SER A 150 -3.91 7.63 15.92
C SER A 150 -4.82 8.44 14.97
N CYS A 151 -4.27 8.99 13.89
CA CYS A 151 -5.09 9.64 12.85
C CYS A 151 -6.04 8.66 12.17
N ILE A 152 -5.61 7.42 11.92
CA ILE A 152 -6.48 6.37 11.37
C ILE A 152 -7.60 6.03 12.35
N ALA A 153 -7.27 5.81 13.64
CA ALA A 153 -8.23 5.37 14.66
C ALA A 153 -9.24 6.44 15.04
N GLN A 154 -8.79 7.68 15.29
CA GLN A 154 -9.59 8.75 15.88
C GLN A 154 -9.60 10.05 15.06
N GLY A 155 -8.53 10.39 14.34
CA GLY A 155 -8.29 11.70 13.72
C GLY A 155 -9.34 12.18 12.72
N PRO A 156 -8.97 12.56 11.49
CA PRO A 156 -9.85 13.21 10.53
C PRO A 156 -11.16 12.47 10.24
N ARG A 157 -12.15 13.24 9.79
CA ARG A 157 -13.50 12.73 9.47
C ARG A 157 -13.48 11.72 8.33
N LYS A 158 -12.53 11.84 7.41
CA LYS A 158 -12.34 10.91 6.29
C LYS A 158 -10.90 10.39 6.26
N VAL A 159 -10.75 9.08 6.07
CA VAL A 159 -9.45 8.42 5.89
C VAL A 159 -9.47 7.68 4.56
N ILE A 160 -8.55 8.03 3.66
CA ILE A 160 -8.43 7.38 2.36
C ILE A 160 -7.15 6.52 2.38
N PHE A 161 -7.33 5.22 2.19
CA PHE A 161 -6.25 4.27 2.07
C PHE A 161 -5.96 3.96 0.60
N ILE A 162 -4.69 4.04 0.20
CA ILE A 162 -4.21 3.62 -1.11
C ILE A 162 -3.40 2.35 -0.90
N VAL A 163 -3.91 1.22 -1.38
CA VAL A 163 -3.40 -0.11 -1.04
C VAL A 163 -3.15 -0.92 -2.32
N GLY A 164 -1.89 -1.27 -2.58
CA GLY A 164 -1.55 -2.17 -3.67
C GLY A 164 -2.03 -3.60 -3.40
N MET A 165 -2.37 -4.33 -4.46
CA MET A 165 -2.79 -5.74 -4.37
C MET A 165 -1.70 -6.65 -3.77
N ASN A 166 -0.42 -6.22 -3.78
CA ASN A 166 0.70 -6.88 -3.09
C ASN A 166 0.54 -6.95 -1.57
N LYS A 167 -0.41 -6.18 -0.97
CA LYS A 167 -0.63 -6.13 0.49
C LYS A 167 -1.81 -6.98 0.95
N VAL A 168 -2.52 -7.63 0.03
CA VAL A 168 -3.67 -8.48 0.36
C VAL A 168 -3.19 -9.84 0.86
N CYS A 169 -3.70 -10.23 2.03
CA CYS A 169 -3.41 -11.49 2.71
C CYS A 169 -4.70 -12.32 2.88
N ALA A 170 -4.56 -13.61 3.12
CA ALA A 170 -5.72 -14.50 3.28
C ALA A 170 -6.52 -14.18 4.55
N ASP A 171 -5.82 -13.98 5.67
CA ASP A 171 -6.37 -13.83 7.02
C ASP A 171 -5.53 -12.88 7.90
N LEU A 172 -5.97 -12.65 9.13
CA LEU A 172 -5.31 -11.73 10.06
C LEU A 172 -3.90 -12.22 10.46
N ASP A 173 -3.70 -13.52 10.60
CA ASP A 173 -2.38 -14.08 10.99
C ASP A 173 -1.36 -13.84 9.88
N SER A 174 -1.71 -14.13 8.63
CA SER A 174 -0.86 -13.83 7.46
C SER A 174 -0.66 -12.33 7.25
N ALA A 175 -1.68 -11.51 7.51
CA ALA A 175 -1.57 -10.05 7.45
C ALA A 175 -0.59 -9.51 8.51
N MET A 176 -0.66 -10.01 9.73
CA MET A 176 0.28 -9.66 10.80
C MET A 176 1.70 -10.12 10.47
N LYS A 177 1.87 -11.34 9.95
CA LYS A 177 3.16 -11.84 9.49
C LYS A 177 3.74 -10.99 8.37
N ARG A 178 2.91 -10.60 7.38
CA ARG A 178 3.35 -9.69 6.31
C ARG A 178 3.77 -8.33 6.85
N ALA A 179 2.96 -7.72 7.70
CA ALA A 179 3.26 -6.41 8.28
C ALA A 179 4.59 -6.41 9.04
N ARG A 180 4.88 -7.48 9.81
CA ARG A 180 6.10 -7.62 10.60
C ARG A 180 7.32 -8.07 9.79
N ASN A 181 7.16 -8.97 8.82
CA ASN A 181 8.31 -9.58 8.14
C ASN A 181 8.60 -9.00 6.76
N VAL A 182 7.69 -8.21 6.20
CA VAL A 182 7.86 -7.55 4.90
C VAL A 182 7.83 -6.03 5.08
N ALA A 183 6.71 -5.47 5.51
CA ALA A 183 6.54 -4.01 5.54
C ALA A 183 7.49 -3.33 6.54
N ALA A 184 7.60 -3.82 7.77
CA ALA A 184 8.43 -3.19 8.80
C ALA A 184 9.94 -3.26 8.48
N PRO A 185 10.54 -4.39 8.06
CA PRO A 185 11.95 -4.45 7.66
C PRO A 185 12.29 -3.56 6.46
N ILE A 186 11.40 -3.47 5.47
CA ILE A 186 11.60 -2.56 4.32
C ILE A 186 11.52 -1.10 4.81
N ASN A 187 10.52 -0.76 5.64
CA ASN A 187 10.40 0.59 6.17
C ASN A 187 11.61 0.98 7.05
N ALA A 188 12.19 0.04 7.78
CA ALA A 188 13.37 0.28 8.62
C ALA A 188 14.58 0.78 7.81
N GLN A 189 14.70 0.40 6.51
CA GLN A 189 15.80 0.86 5.66
C GLN A 189 15.80 2.37 5.41
N ARG A 190 14.67 3.05 5.61
CA ARG A 190 14.52 4.50 5.38
C ARG A 190 15.09 5.37 6.50
N PHE A 191 15.34 4.79 7.66
CA PHE A 191 15.72 5.51 8.86
C PHE A 191 17.15 5.14 9.28
N ASP A 192 17.83 6.08 9.94
CA ASP A 192 19.10 5.78 10.61
C ASP A 192 18.82 5.23 12.01
N ILE A 193 18.56 3.93 12.08
CA ILE A 193 18.19 3.19 13.30
C ILE A 193 18.99 1.90 13.41
N LYS A 194 19.19 1.44 14.64
CA LYS A 194 19.92 0.19 14.95
C LYS A 194 18.92 -0.89 15.37
N THR A 195 18.24 -1.48 14.39
CA THR A 195 17.32 -2.59 14.64
C THR A 195 17.79 -3.86 13.93
N PRO A 196 17.57 -5.06 14.50
CA PRO A 196 18.00 -6.31 13.84
C PRO A 196 17.43 -6.50 12.43
N CYS A 197 16.19 -6.03 12.19
CA CYS A 197 15.58 -6.17 10.89
C CYS A 197 16.19 -5.24 9.81
N LYS A 198 16.81 -4.13 10.19
CA LYS A 198 17.56 -3.28 9.26
C LYS A 198 18.83 -3.98 8.77
N GLU A 199 19.50 -4.74 9.63
CA GLU A 199 20.73 -5.44 9.29
C GLU A 199 20.47 -6.75 8.54
N THR A 200 19.43 -7.49 8.95
CA THR A 200 19.21 -8.87 8.48
C THR A 200 18.05 -8.99 7.46
N GLY A 201 17.23 -7.95 7.29
CA GLY A 201 16.01 -7.97 6.48
C GLY A 201 14.86 -8.78 7.11
N LYS A 202 15.00 -9.30 8.34
CA LYS A 202 14.04 -10.18 9.01
C LYS A 202 13.59 -9.61 10.36
N CYS A 203 12.30 -9.75 10.68
CA CYS A 203 11.77 -9.39 11.99
C CYS A 203 12.19 -10.38 13.08
N PHE A 204 12.67 -9.86 14.22
CA PHE A 204 13.07 -10.63 15.40
C PHE A 204 12.20 -10.33 16.62
N ASP A 205 11.09 -9.62 16.46
CA ASP A 205 10.25 -9.16 17.57
C ASP A 205 11.06 -8.35 18.60
N CYS A 206 11.93 -7.48 18.11
CA CYS A 206 12.90 -6.77 18.91
C CYS A 206 12.24 -5.76 19.85
N LYS A 207 12.94 -5.51 20.99
CA LYS A 207 12.65 -4.44 21.94
C LYS A 207 13.77 -3.39 21.90
N SER A 208 14.32 -3.15 20.71
CA SER A 208 15.35 -2.13 20.51
C SER A 208 14.82 -0.76 20.88
N PRO A 209 15.62 0.13 21.51
CA PRO A 209 15.22 1.53 21.71
C PRO A 209 14.81 2.27 20.43
N ASP A 210 15.40 1.86 19.29
CA ASP A 210 15.13 2.44 17.97
C ASP A 210 13.96 1.76 17.25
N THR A 211 13.18 0.89 17.91
CA THR A 211 12.10 0.16 17.24
C THR A 211 11.06 1.09 16.64
N ILE A 212 10.64 0.79 15.42
CA ILE A 212 9.53 1.46 14.72
C ILE A 212 8.23 0.66 14.78
N CYS A 213 8.15 -0.34 15.67
CA CYS A 213 7.03 -1.27 15.78
C CYS A 213 6.43 -1.22 17.20
N CYS A 214 6.07 -0.02 17.68
CA CYS A 214 5.57 0.17 19.04
C CYS A 214 4.07 -0.08 19.16
N GLN A 215 3.28 0.23 18.13
CA GLN A 215 1.83 0.06 18.11
C GLN A 215 1.39 -0.78 16.91
N PHE A 216 0.39 -1.62 17.14
CA PHE A 216 -0.27 -2.44 16.15
C PHE A 216 -1.76 -2.09 16.14
N LEU A 217 -2.21 -1.42 15.10
CA LEU A 217 -3.61 -1.11 14.90
C LEU A 217 -4.23 -2.15 13.97
N ILE A 218 -5.26 -2.83 14.46
CA ILE A 218 -6.11 -3.72 13.67
C ILE A 218 -7.45 -3.02 13.46
N THR A 219 -7.66 -2.51 12.24
CA THR A 219 -8.92 -1.86 11.88
C THR A 219 -9.90 -2.92 11.38
N ARG A 220 -10.80 -3.35 12.26
CA ARG A 220 -11.76 -4.42 12.02
C ARG A 220 -13.11 -3.93 11.51
N TYR A 221 -13.54 -2.76 11.93
CA TYR A 221 -14.85 -2.19 11.64
C TYR A 221 -14.81 -0.67 11.78
N SER A 222 -15.56 0.05 10.96
CA SER A 222 -15.75 1.50 11.13
C SER A 222 -17.11 1.77 11.78
N ARG A 223 -17.13 2.40 12.95
CA ARG A 223 -18.39 2.83 13.58
C ARG A 223 -19.07 3.95 12.80
N HIS A 224 -18.27 4.79 12.15
CA HIS A 224 -18.75 5.94 11.39
C HIS A 224 -18.85 5.58 9.91
N THR A 225 -20.05 5.69 9.36
CA THR A 225 -20.31 5.51 7.94
C THR A 225 -19.54 6.56 7.15
N ASP A 226 -19.08 6.21 5.96
CA ASP A 226 -18.34 7.08 5.02
C ASP A 226 -17.03 7.68 5.59
N ARG A 227 -16.49 7.10 6.67
CA ARG A 227 -15.21 7.57 7.22
C ARG A 227 -13.99 6.90 6.57
N ILE A 228 -14.05 5.60 6.33
CA ILE A 228 -12.91 4.82 5.82
C ILE A 228 -13.17 4.40 4.37
N HIS A 229 -12.28 4.84 3.48
CA HIS A 229 -12.28 4.53 2.06
C HIS A 229 -10.98 3.82 1.70
N VAL A 230 -11.06 2.71 0.98
CA VAL A 230 -9.90 1.89 0.58
C VAL A 230 -9.88 1.74 -0.93
N ILE A 231 -8.86 2.28 -1.58
CA ILE A 231 -8.60 2.12 -3.02
C ILE A 231 -7.60 0.98 -3.19
N LEU A 232 -8.06 -0.13 -3.74
CA LEU A 232 -7.26 -1.30 -4.08
C LEU A 232 -6.68 -1.12 -5.48
N VAL A 233 -5.37 -0.97 -5.57
CA VAL A 233 -4.67 -0.71 -6.84
C VAL A 233 -4.09 -2.01 -7.37
N ASN A 234 -4.42 -2.35 -8.62
CA ASN A 234 -3.93 -3.57 -9.27
C ASN A 234 -2.47 -3.42 -9.71
N ASP A 235 -1.63 -3.10 -8.76
CA ASP A 235 -0.19 -2.96 -8.93
C ASP A 235 0.53 -3.28 -7.63
N THR A 236 1.85 -3.38 -7.70
CA THR A 236 2.75 -3.45 -6.54
C THR A 236 3.16 -2.04 -6.18
N ILE A 237 2.53 -1.46 -5.14
CA ILE A 237 2.82 -0.11 -4.65
C ILE A 237 3.04 -0.11 -3.14
N GLY A 238 4.01 0.70 -2.71
CA GLY A 238 4.48 0.72 -1.33
C GLY A 238 4.93 -0.66 -0.84
N TYR A 239 5.09 -0.83 0.46
CA TYR A 239 5.59 -2.06 1.08
C TYR A 239 4.77 -2.49 2.30
#